data_1fcb0cce626c704a1a348d1af93d8d50
#
_entry.id   1fcb0cce626c704a1a348d1af93d8d50
#
_cell.length_a   1.000
_cell.length_b   1.000
_cell.length_c   1.000
_cell.angle_alpha   90.00
_cell.angle_beta   90.00
_cell.angle_gamma   90.00
#
_symmetry.space_group_name_H-M   'P 1'
#
loop_
_entity.id
_entity.type
_entity.pdbx_description
1 polymer ?
#
loop_
_entity_poly.entity_id
_entity_poly.type
_entity_poly.pdbx_seq_one_letter_code
_entity_poly.pdbx_strand_id
1 'polypeptide(L)'
;FCCYLQLLFINIPNYNFCTKIYKFFSNDRRDDFSAASILSASAGMDEEDSLLPQLDNHILCIPELAPLVNSKESKTLLSYLTRLLDSGSFVRHSGSTGRIGFTSPQRWSWLGALVDVSPTLFSNMGSMGHRVLHVRMQTRTRTFEARTSALVRLTRQRPYAAKLQIIRRLVVAFFENLDRYYPDGIRMESANDDEWAVRMIANFATLMVSARSVFQKSERKSIGVPLTEHENRAFFALYGLAQAVAFLHGRSYVTPQELKTVARVALDSAPVERSDMLRYLINNDEMSCDQYISSVGCSTATASIRFRQMIKLGLAEKITKPGTTKPYYNITLHHDYTWILEDRLRQFLPPSEIW
;
A
#
# COMPACT_ATOMS: atom_id res chain seq x y z
N PHE A 1 13.25 10.51 8.65
CA PHE A 1 12.56 9.23 8.84
C PHE A 1 11.27 9.29 8.03
N CYS A 2 11.24 8.64 6.84
CA CYS A 2 10.02 8.41 6.08
C CYS A 2 9.31 7.21 6.72
N CYS A 3 8.21 7.44 7.41
CA CYS A 3 7.35 6.36 7.86
C CYS A 3 6.36 6.03 6.73
N TYR A 4 6.30 4.77 6.33
CA TYR A 4 5.24 4.26 5.48
C TYR A 4 4.11 3.76 6.37
N LEU A 5 2.91 4.25 6.13
CA LEU A 5 1.71 3.65 6.66
C LEU A 5 1.20 2.67 5.61
N GLN A 6 1.22 1.38 5.93
CA GLN A 6 0.61 0.37 5.08
C GLN A 6 -0.86 0.24 5.48
N LEU A 7 -1.75 0.58 4.56
CA LEU A 7 -3.17 0.34 4.72
C LEU A 7 -3.52 -0.92 3.92
N LEU A 8 -3.91 -1.97 4.60
CA LEU A 8 -4.51 -3.13 3.98
C LEU A 8 -6.00 -2.90 3.85
N PHE A 9 -6.48 -2.86 2.62
CA PHE A 9 -7.90 -2.98 2.35
C PHE A 9 -8.16 -4.38 1.81
N ILE A 10 -9.04 -5.09 2.48
CA ILE A 10 -9.48 -6.40 2.05
C ILE A 10 -10.69 -6.21 1.15
N ASN A 11 -10.62 -6.82 -0.01
CA ASN A 11 -11.76 -6.98 -0.87
C ASN A 11 -12.69 -8.04 -0.26
N ILE A 12 -13.75 -7.62 0.42
CA ILE A 12 -14.80 -8.51 0.92
C ILE A 12 -16.01 -8.29 0.03
N PRO A 13 -16.38 -9.23 -0.83
CA PRO A 13 -17.67 -9.18 -1.49
C PRO A 13 -18.75 -9.41 -0.43
N ASN A 14 -19.72 -8.52 -0.35
CA ASN A 14 -20.84 -8.47 0.60
C ASN A 14 -20.47 -8.01 2.01
N TYR A 15 -20.65 -6.70 2.22
CA TYR A 15 -20.23 -5.97 3.42
C TYR A 15 -21.27 -5.96 4.51
N ASN A 16 -20.91 -6.56 5.61
CA ASN A 16 -21.20 -5.95 6.90
C ASN A 16 -19.86 -5.44 7.44
N PHE A 17 -19.48 -4.21 7.05
CA PHE A 17 -18.35 -3.52 7.62
C PHE A 17 -18.85 -2.92 8.92
N CYS A 18 -18.76 -3.67 9.96
CA CYS A 18 -18.91 -3.15 11.32
C CYS A 18 -18.51 -4.20 12.33
N THR A 19 -17.95 -3.79 13.31
CA THR A 19 -18.48 -3.68 14.62
C THR A 19 -17.54 -3.97 15.77
N LYS A 20 -16.30 -4.30 15.65
CA LYS A 20 -15.49 -4.51 16.85
C LYS A 20 -14.04 -4.06 16.73
N ILE A 21 -13.81 -2.90 16.15
CA ILE A 21 -12.49 -2.22 16.13
C ILE A 21 -12.03 -1.85 17.54
N TYR A 22 -12.94 -1.87 18.52
CA TYR A 22 -12.75 -1.40 19.89
C TYR A 22 -11.68 -2.10 20.70
N LYS A 23 -11.57 -3.39 20.56
CA LYS A 23 -10.72 -4.17 21.48
C LYS A 23 -9.22 -4.01 21.20
N PHE A 24 -8.85 -3.65 19.98
CA PHE A 24 -7.42 -3.55 19.60
C PHE A 24 -6.71 -2.27 20.04
N PHE A 25 -7.45 -1.20 20.33
CA PHE A 25 -6.84 0.00 20.92
C PHE A 25 -6.62 -0.12 22.44
N SER A 26 -7.13 -1.18 23.08
CA SER A 26 -7.22 -1.30 24.52
C SER A 26 -6.17 -2.20 25.17
N ASN A 27 -5.07 -2.53 24.72
CA ASN A 27 -3.94 -3.11 25.51
C ASN A 27 -3.11 -4.23 24.88
N ASP A 28 -3.51 -4.88 23.80
CA ASP A 28 -2.65 -5.90 23.21
C ASP A 28 -1.79 -5.31 22.07
N ARG A 29 -0.76 -4.56 22.45
CA ARG A 29 0.36 -4.28 21.55
C ARG A 29 1.19 -5.55 21.46
N ARG A 30 1.01 -6.31 20.40
CA ARG A 30 1.95 -7.38 20.09
C ARG A 30 2.96 -6.82 19.11
N ASP A 31 4.15 -6.60 19.59
CA ASP A 31 5.26 -6.08 18.77
C ASP A 31 5.86 -7.18 17.89
N ASP A 32 5.56 -8.45 18.16
CA ASP A 32 6.02 -9.60 17.37
C ASP A 32 5.05 -10.79 17.45
N PHE A 33 4.94 -11.55 16.35
CA PHE A 33 4.22 -12.82 16.29
C PHE A 33 4.85 -13.76 15.25
N SER A 34 4.88 -15.04 15.57
CA SER A 34 5.41 -16.07 14.65
C SER A 34 4.32 -16.61 13.74
N ALA A 35 4.71 -17.27 12.65
CA ALA A 35 3.77 -17.99 11.80
C ALA A 35 3.00 -19.08 12.59
N ALA A 36 3.62 -19.65 13.62
CA ALA A 36 3.01 -20.63 14.50
C ALA A 36 1.90 -20.04 15.38
N SER A 37 2.06 -18.81 15.87
CA SER A 37 1.06 -18.16 16.73
C SER A 37 -0.22 -17.77 15.98
N ILE A 38 -0.12 -17.55 14.67
CA ILE A 38 -1.31 -17.29 13.84
C ILE A 38 -2.19 -18.54 13.73
N LEU A 39 -1.60 -19.71 13.67
CA LEU A 39 -2.26 -20.97 13.31
C LEU A 39 -2.36 -21.99 14.45
N SER A 40 -2.02 -21.64 15.69
CA SER A 40 -1.94 -22.60 16.81
C SER A 40 -1.17 -23.88 16.46
N ALA A 41 -0.03 -23.75 15.82
CA ALA A 41 0.74 -24.90 15.35
C ALA A 41 1.55 -25.58 16.46
N SER A 42 1.41 -25.18 17.72
CA SER A 42 2.06 -25.79 18.86
C SER A 42 1.19 -26.91 19.44
N ALA A 43 1.76 -28.09 19.65
CA ALA A 43 1.07 -29.20 20.30
C ALA A 43 0.57 -28.76 21.69
N GLY A 44 -0.76 -28.83 21.94
CA GLY A 44 -1.38 -28.50 23.21
C GLY A 44 -1.96 -27.09 23.32
N MET A 45 -1.99 -26.29 22.25
CA MET A 45 -2.77 -25.06 22.21
C MET A 45 -4.18 -25.34 21.65
N ASP A 46 -5.20 -24.90 22.35
CA ASP A 46 -6.57 -24.95 21.86
C ASP A 46 -6.78 -23.94 20.71
N GLU A 47 -7.74 -24.24 19.81
CA GLU A 47 -8.06 -23.33 18.70
C GLU A 47 -8.41 -21.92 19.17
N GLU A 48 -8.99 -21.78 20.36
CA GLU A 48 -9.38 -20.50 20.96
C GLU A 48 -8.15 -19.66 21.42
N ASP A 49 -7.03 -20.30 21.70
CA ASP A 49 -5.78 -19.61 22.11
C ASP A 49 -5.00 -19.04 20.91
N SER A 50 -5.39 -19.39 19.69
CA SER A 50 -4.76 -18.87 18.50
C SER A 50 -5.14 -17.42 18.22
N LEU A 51 -4.24 -16.69 17.55
CA LEU A 51 -4.48 -15.28 17.23
C LEU A 51 -5.66 -15.09 16.28
N LEU A 52 -5.88 -16.03 15.36
CA LEU A 52 -6.83 -15.85 14.26
C LEU A 52 -8.30 -15.72 14.70
N PRO A 53 -8.87 -16.55 15.58
CA PRO A 53 -10.25 -16.36 16.06
C PRO A 53 -10.43 -15.03 16.80
N GLN A 54 -9.37 -14.54 17.45
CA GLN A 54 -9.37 -13.26 18.14
C GLN A 54 -9.41 -12.07 17.17
N LEU A 55 -9.00 -12.28 15.90
CA LEU A 55 -8.98 -11.24 14.86
C LEU A 55 -10.31 -11.11 14.10
N ASP A 56 -11.26 -12.02 14.27
CA ASP A 56 -12.51 -11.93 13.52
C ASP A 56 -13.23 -10.60 13.75
N ASN A 57 -13.52 -9.90 12.65
CA ASN A 57 -14.07 -8.54 12.64
C ASN A 57 -13.19 -7.47 13.34
N HIS A 58 -11.85 -7.65 13.36
CA HIS A 58 -10.90 -6.72 13.98
C HIS A 58 -9.90 -6.16 12.97
N ILE A 59 -9.24 -5.07 13.37
CA ILE A 59 -8.06 -4.55 12.67
C ILE A 59 -6.81 -4.93 13.47
N LEU A 60 -5.92 -5.70 12.86
CA LEU A 60 -4.60 -5.98 13.40
C LEU A 60 -3.68 -4.79 13.14
N CYS A 61 -3.33 -4.07 14.19
CA CYS A 61 -2.39 -2.96 14.12
C CYS A 61 -0.99 -3.41 14.51
N ILE A 62 -0.03 -3.28 13.59
CA ILE A 62 1.38 -3.60 13.81
C ILE A 62 2.18 -2.31 13.71
N PRO A 63 2.63 -1.73 14.82
CA PRO A 63 3.32 -0.44 14.84
C PRO A 63 4.62 -0.45 14.03
N GLU A 64 5.31 -1.59 13.96
CA GLU A 64 6.52 -1.77 13.18
C GLU A 64 6.53 -3.15 12.50
N LEU A 65 6.49 -3.15 11.17
CA LEU A 65 6.49 -4.37 10.37
C LEU A 65 7.90 -4.91 10.06
N ALA A 66 8.94 -4.11 10.30
CA ALA A 66 10.30 -4.48 9.93
C ALA A 66 10.75 -5.83 10.54
N PRO A 67 10.49 -6.15 11.82
CA PRO A 67 10.83 -7.46 12.39
C PRO A 67 10.16 -8.62 11.65
N LEU A 68 8.89 -8.48 11.33
CA LEU A 68 8.11 -9.53 10.63
C LEU A 68 8.62 -9.78 9.21
N VAL A 69 8.86 -8.70 8.45
CA VAL A 69 9.23 -8.81 7.03
C VAL A 69 10.70 -9.17 6.81
N ASN A 70 11.55 -8.94 7.80
CA ASN A 70 12.98 -9.26 7.76
C ASN A 70 13.31 -10.60 8.47
N SER A 71 12.35 -11.26 9.09
CA SER A 71 12.55 -12.55 9.74
C SER A 71 12.84 -13.66 8.72
N LYS A 72 13.49 -14.74 9.17
CA LYS A 72 13.71 -15.93 8.34
C LYS A 72 12.40 -16.58 7.88
N GLU A 73 11.34 -16.43 8.66
CA GLU A 73 10.01 -16.99 8.40
C GLU A 73 9.11 -16.03 7.59
N SER A 74 9.60 -14.85 7.25
CA SER A 74 8.79 -13.79 6.60
C SER A 74 8.02 -14.28 5.37
N LYS A 75 8.64 -15.10 4.53
CA LYS A 75 8.00 -15.65 3.33
C LYS A 75 6.83 -16.57 3.69
N THR A 76 7.00 -17.43 4.66
CA THR A 76 5.96 -18.36 5.14
C THR A 76 4.83 -17.57 5.80
N LEU A 77 5.17 -16.62 6.67
CA LEU A 77 4.22 -15.74 7.36
C LEU A 77 3.38 -14.93 6.36
N LEU A 78 4.03 -14.25 5.41
CA LEU A 78 3.35 -13.49 4.36
C LEU A 78 2.45 -14.38 3.50
N SER A 79 2.86 -15.61 3.20
CA SER A 79 2.04 -16.58 2.46
C SER A 79 0.77 -16.95 3.24
N TYR A 80 0.87 -17.14 4.55
CA TYR A 80 -0.28 -17.44 5.40
C TYR A 80 -1.21 -16.23 5.49
N LEU A 81 -0.68 -15.05 5.77
CA LEU A 81 -1.46 -13.80 5.81
C LEU A 81 -2.17 -13.55 4.48
N THR A 82 -1.49 -13.78 3.36
CA THR A 82 -2.07 -13.65 2.02
C THR A 82 -3.28 -14.58 1.81
N ARG A 83 -3.16 -15.84 2.20
CA ARG A 83 -4.26 -16.81 2.09
C ARG A 83 -5.44 -16.43 2.98
N LEU A 84 -5.15 -16.04 4.19
CA LEU A 84 -6.15 -15.57 5.15
C LEU A 84 -6.89 -14.33 4.65
N LEU A 85 -6.15 -13.39 4.05
CA LEU A 85 -6.76 -12.19 3.46
C LEU A 85 -7.64 -12.50 2.24
N ASP A 86 -7.34 -13.55 1.48
CA ASP A 86 -8.13 -13.92 0.29
C ASP A 86 -9.38 -14.72 0.64
N SER A 87 -9.26 -15.74 1.47
CA SER A 87 -10.32 -16.71 1.73
C SER A 87 -10.95 -16.58 3.11
N GLY A 88 -10.33 -15.82 4.02
CA GLY A 88 -10.67 -15.79 5.44
C GLY A 88 -10.44 -17.12 6.15
N SER A 89 -10.06 -18.17 5.44
CA SER A 89 -9.87 -19.52 5.98
C SER A 89 -8.50 -20.07 5.64
N PHE A 90 -7.97 -20.91 6.50
CA PHE A 90 -6.69 -21.57 6.28
C PHE A 90 -6.69 -22.95 6.94
N VAL A 91 -6.41 -23.98 6.17
CA VAL A 91 -6.23 -25.34 6.69
C VAL A 91 -4.88 -25.87 6.20
N ARG A 92 -4.11 -26.42 7.13
CA ARG A 92 -2.84 -27.10 6.88
C ARG A 92 -2.90 -28.50 7.45
N HIS A 93 -2.34 -29.46 6.75
CA HIS A 93 -2.09 -30.79 7.26
C HIS A 93 -0.59 -30.94 7.56
N SER A 94 -0.25 -31.39 8.77
CA SER A 94 1.10 -31.67 9.21
C SER A 94 1.19 -33.14 9.65
N GLY A 95 2.27 -33.79 9.28
CA GLY A 95 2.49 -35.22 9.69
C GLY A 95 2.62 -35.42 11.21
N SER A 96 3.02 -34.36 11.94
CA SER A 96 3.23 -34.42 13.39
C SER A 96 2.03 -33.94 14.21
N THR A 97 1.24 -32.98 13.68
CA THR A 97 0.17 -32.30 14.42
C THR A 97 -1.21 -32.51 13.79
N GLY A 98 -1.29 -33.28 12.69
CA GLY A 98 -2.56 -33.53 12.00
C GLY A 98 -3.09 -32.30 11.25
N ARG A 99 -4.42 -32.10 11.28
CA ARG A 99 -5.10 -30.99 10.65
C ARG A 99 -5.10 -29.79 11.59
N ILE A 100 -4.58 -28.66 11.11
CA ILE A 100 -4.51 -27.40 11.85
C ILE A 100 -5.13 -26.30 10.99
N GLY A 101 -5.87 -25.38 11.61
CA GLY A 101 -6.42 -24.20 10.97
C GLY A 101 -7.92 -24.08 11.06
N PHE A 102 -8.46 -23.08 10.39
CA PHE A 102 -9.86 -22.65 10.48
C PHE A 102 -10.56 -22.83 9.15
N THR A 103 -11.73 -23.42 9.18
CA THR A 103 -12.62 -23.55 8.01
C THR A 103 -13.65 -22.42 7.93
N SER A 104 -13.98 -21.82 9.07
CA SER A 104 -14.88 -20.65 9.11
C SER A 104 -14.14 -19.42 8.58
N PRO A 105 -14.75 -18.66 7.65
CA PRO A 105 -14.12 -17.43 7.16
C PRO A 105 -13.94 -16.42 8.31
N GLN A 106 -12.71 -16.03 8.54
CA GLN A 106 -12.36 -14.95 9.48
C GLN A 106 -12.23 -13.64 8.70
N ARG A 107 -12.90 -12.61 9.16
CA ARG A 107 -12.88 -11.27 8.53
C ARG A 107 -12.02 -10.35 9.36
N TRP A 108 -10.94 -9.88 8.81
CA TRP A 108 -10.05 -8.97 9.52
C TRP A 108 -9.31 -8.05 8.55
N SER A 109 -8.76 -6.98 9.08
CA SER A 109 -7.96 -6.03 8.33
C SER A 109 -6.60 -5.87 8.99
N TRP A 110 -5.62 -5.44 8.23
CA TRP A 110 -4.29 -5.22 8.72
C TRP A 110 -3.86 -3.77 8.48
N LEU A 111 -3.36 -3.12 9.52
CA LEU A 111 -2.74 -1.80 9.46
C LEU A 111 -1.32 -1.91 10.02
N GLY A 112 -0.32 -1.57 9.21
CA GLY A 112 1.06 -1.64 9.63
C GLY A 112 1.88 -0.44 9.24
N ALA A 113 2.95 -0.16 9.99
CA ALA A 113 3.91 0.89 9.68
C ALA A 113 5.28 0.31 9.35
N LEU A 114 5.96 0.92 8.39
CA LEU A 114 7.35 0.65 8.01
C LEU A 114 8.12 1.95 7.90
N VAL A 115 9.39 1.91 8.24
CA VAL A 115 10.30 3.04 7.99
C VAL A 115 10.62 3.11 6.51
N ASP A 116 10.84 1.96 5.87
CA ASP A 116 11.09 1.83 4.44
C ASP A 116 10.61 0.47 3.94
N VAL A 117 10.10 0.43 2.71
CA VAL A 117 9.65 -0.82 2.09
C VAL A 117 10.84 -1.44 1.35
N SER A 118 11.44 -2.45 1.97
CA SER A 118 12.62 -3.09 1.40
C SER A 118 12.33 -3.76 0.04
N PRO A 119 13.30 -3.82 -0.88
CA PRO A 119 13.16 -4.55 -2.14
C PRO A 119 12.79 -6.04 -1.95
N THR A 120 13.24 -6.64 -0.85
CA THR A 120 12.91 -8.03 -0.48
C THR A 120 11.43 -8.18 -0.17
N LEU A 121 10.84 -7.23 0.57
CA LEU A 121 9.41 -7.23 0.86
C LEU A 121 8.60 -7.11 -0.43
N PHE A 122 8.94 -6.16 -1.31
CA PHE A 122 8.29 -6.05 -2.62
C PHE A 122 8.41 -7.33 -3.43
N SER A 123 9.58 -7.95 -3.45
CA SER A 123 9.80 -9.21 -4.16
C SER A 123 8.95 -10.35 -3.61
N ASN A 124 8.87 -10.48 -2.29
CA ASN A 124 8.07 -11.51 -1.64
C ASN A 124 6.57 -11.28 -1.87
N MET A 125 6.11 -10.05 -1.74
CA MET A 125 4.71 -9.68 -2.00
C MET A 125 4.35 -9.84 -3.48
N GLY A 126 5.24 -9.48 -4.39
CA GLY A 126 5.03 -9.63 -5.82
C GLY A 126 4.85 -11.09 -6.25
N SER A 127 5.63 -12.02 -5.67
CA SER A 127 5.50 -13.45 -5.97
C SER A 127 4.20 -14.08 -5.45
N MET A 128 3.57 -13.48 -4.43
CA MET A 128 2.30 -13.93 -3.83
C MET A 128 1.09 -13.13 -4.30
N GLY A 129 1.31 -12.09 -5.11
CA GLY A 129 0.34 -11.07 -5.48
C GLY A 129 0.15 -10.04 -4.35
N HIS A 130 0.23 -8.79 -4.69
CA HIS A 130 0.08 -7.70 -3.72
C HIS A 130 -1.36 -7.60 -3.20
N ARG A 131 -1.54 -7.56 -1.87
CA ARG A 131 -2.82 -7.31 -1.20
C ARG A 131 -2.78 -6.05 -0.36
N VAL A 132 -1.66 -5.34 -0.42
CA VAL A 132 -1.38 -4.19 0.44
C VAL A 132 -1.39 -2.93 -0.39
N LEU A 133 -2.08 -1.92 0.11
CA LEU A 133 -1.95 -0.56 -0.37
C LEU A 133 -0.95 0.18 0.52
N HIS A 134 -0.07 0.94 -0.10
CA HIS A 134 0.94 1.72 0.61
C HIS A 134 0.57 3.21 0.58
N VAL A 135 0.80 3.88 1.70
CA VAL A 135 0.72 5.34 1.79
C VAL A 135 2.05 5.84 2.32
N ARG A 136 2.75 6.61 1.52
CA ARG A 136 3.99 7.24 1.93
C ARG A 136 3.68 8.48 2.75
N MET A 137 4.15 8.48 3.99
CA MET A 137 4.09 9.68 4.83
C MET A 137 5.21 10.63 4.40
N GLN A 138 4.85 11.67 3.67
CA GLN A 138 5.81 12.70 3.28
C GLN A 138 6.27 13.45 4.53
N THR A 139 7.53 13.30 4.87
CA THR A 139 8.18 14.25 5.76
C THR A 139 8.55 15.46 4.89
N ARG A 140 7.82 16.57 5.04
CA ARG A 140 8.25 17.83 4.44
C ARG A 140 9.73 18.02 4.76
N THR A 141 10.53 18.28 3.73
CA THR A 141 11.93 18.68 3.90
C THR A 141 11.93 19.99 4.70
N ARG A 142 11.96 19.87 6.02
CA ARG A 142 12.04 21.04 6.89
C ARG A 142 13.48 21.54 6.84
N THR A 143 13.65 22.82 6.67
CA THR A 143 14.96 23.45 6.90
C THR A 143 15.48 23.06 8.28
N PHE A 144 16.79 23.13 8.48
CA PHE A 144 17.39 22.83 9.79
C PHE A 144 16.71 23.61 10.92
N GLU A 145 16.43 24.92 10.70
CA GLU A 145 15.73 25.79 11.65
C GLU A 145 14.30 25.29 11.95
N ALA A 146 13.56 24.86 10.91
CA ALA A 146 12.21 24.34 11.09
C ALA A 146 12.22 22.99 11.87
N ARG A 147 13.26 22.16 11.67
CA ARG A 147 13.45 20.91 12.45
C ARG A 147 13.77 21.21 13.91
N THR A 148 14.72 22.11 14.14
CA THR A 148 15.13 22.52 15.50
C THR A 148 13.95 23.17 16.24
N SER A 149 13.22 24.08 15.59
CA SER A 149 12.02 24.70 16.14
C SER A 149 10.93 23.67 16.46
N ALA A 150 10.75 22.64 15.64
CA ALA A 150 9.80 21.57 15.89
C ALA A 150 10.22 20.74 17.13
N LEU A 151 11.51 20.40 17.27
CA LEU A 151 12.04 19.68 18.42
C LEU A 151 11.87 20.50 19.72
N VAL A 152 12.21 21.80 19.70
CA VAL A 152 12.02 22.70 20.85
C VAL A 152 10.53 22.81 21.21
N ARG A 153 9.62 22.84 20.25
CA ARG A 153 8.17 22.81 20.52
C ARG A 153 7.74 21.52 21.19
N LEU A 154 8.29 20.36 20.77
CA LEU A 154 7.99 19.07 21.39
C LEU A 154 8.40 19.02 22.86
N THR A 155 9.51 19.66 23.22
CA THR A 155 9.96 19.71 24.64
C THR A 155 9.10 20.65 25.50
N ARG A 156 8.53 21.70 24.89
CA ARG A 156 7.72 22.70 25.60
C ARG A 156 6.22 22.39 25.61
N GLN A 157 5.73 21.55 24.70
CA GLN A 157 4.32 21.18 24.64
C GLN A 157 4.01 20.10 25.67
N ARG A 158 3.00 20.37 26.50
CA ARG A 158 2.36 19.36 27.35
C ARG A 158 2.03 18.11 26.56
N PRO A 159 2.10 16.96 27.22
CA PRO A 159 2.61 15.75 26.63
C PRO A 159 1.81 15.31 25.42
N TYR A 160 2.50 14.90 24.38
CA TYR A 160 2.01 14.11 23.25
C TYR A 160 0.97 13.05 23.67
N ALA A 161 1.11 12.48 24.87
CA ALA A 161 0.16 11.57 25.48
C ALA A 161 -1.28 12.13 25.61
N ALA A 162 -1.44 13.41 25.97
CA ALA A 162 -2.77 14.01 26.10
C ALA A 162 -3.44 14.19 24.72
N LYS A 163 -2.69 14.60 23.71
CA LYS A 163 -3.20 14.69 22.32
C LYS A 163 -3.56 13.31 21.78
N LEU A 164 -2.75 12.31 22.07
CA LEU A 164 -2.99 10.92 21.67
C LEU A 164 -4.27 10.38 22.31
N GLN A 165 -4.54 10.70 23.58
CA GLN A 165 -5.79 10.33 24.25
C GLN A 165 -7.01 10.97 23.60
N ILE A 166 -6.93 12.25 23.19
CA ILE A 166 -8.01 12.92 22.49
C ILE A 166 -8.27 12.22 21.15
N ILE A 167 -7.23 11.95 20.34
CA ILE A 167 -7.35 11.25 19.09
C ILE A 167 -7.99 9.87 19.28
N ARG A 168 -7.52 9.10 20.30
CA ARG A 168 -8.10 7.79 20.63
C ARG A 168 -9.60 7.88 20.93
N ARG A 169 -10.01 8.84 21.77
CA ARG A 169 -11.43 9.05 22.08
C ARG A 169 -12.25 9.40 20.84
N LEU A 170 -11.73 10.25 19.96
CA LEU A 170 -12.42 10.61 18.71
C LEU A 170 -12.56 9.40 17.78
N VAL A 171 -11.52 8.59 17.64
CA VAL A 171 -11.55 7.36 16.84
C VAL A 171 -12.56 6.37 17.40
N VAL A 172 -12.54 6.13 18.72
CA VAL A 172 -13.49 5.26 19.39
C VAL A 172 -14.92 5.77 19.17
N ALA A 173 -15.17 7.04 19.45
CA ALA A 173 -16.51 7.64 19.27
C ALA A 173 -16.99 7.58 17.81
N PHE A 174 -16.07 7.72 16.84
CA PHE A 174 -16.37 7.58 15.42
C PHE A 174 -16.91 6.17 15.12
N PHE A 175 -16.21 5.12 15.57
CA PHE A 175 -16.65 3.75 15.34
C PHE A 175 -17.91 3.39 16.11
N GLU A 176 -18.07 3.86 17.35
CA GLU A 176 -19.33 3.71 18.12
C GLU A 176 -20.51 4.32 17.40
N ASN A 177 -20.33 5.46 16.77
CA ASN A 177 -21.36 6.09 15.97
C ASN A 177 -21.63 5.28 14.68
N LEU A 178 -20.60 4.75 14.02
CA LEU A 178 -20.82 3.87 12.86
C LEU A 178 -21.69 2.66 13.22
N ASP A 179 -21.38 1.98 14.32
CA ASP A 179 -22.19 0.84 14.79
C ASP A 179 -23.64 1.23 15.09
N ARG A 180 -23.83 2.40 15.69
CA ARG A 180 -25.14 2.90 16.03
C ARG A 180 -25.97 3.26 14.80
N TYR A 181 -25.39 3.93 13.83
CA TYR A 181 -26.09 4.44 12.65
C TYR A 181 -26.17 3.42 11.51
N TYR A 182 -25.26 2.46 11.48
CA TYR A 182 -25.16 1.46 10.43
C TYR A 182 -25.06 0.02 11.01
N PRO A 183 -26.04 -0.43 11.81
CA PRO A 183 -26.00 -1.75 12.45
C PRO A 183 -25.95 -2.90 11.45
N ASP A 184 -26.55 -2.71 10.26
CA ASP A 184 -26.54 -3.67 9.15
C ASP A 184 -25.38 -3.47 8.17
N GLY A 185 -24.40 -2.63 8.52
CA GLY A 185 -23.26 -2.25 7.68
C GLY A 185 -23.54 -1.07 6.74
N ILE A 186 -22.47 -0.55 6.17
CA ILE A 186 -22.52 0.59 5.26
C ILE A 186 -22.88 0.10 3.85
N ARG A 187 -23.94 0.64 3.27
CA ARG A 187 -24.36 0.34 1.89
C ARG A 187 -23.96 1.48 0.98
N MET A 188 -23.18 1.16 -0.06
CA MET A 188 -22.82 2.09 -1.11
C MET A 188 -23.77 1.94 -2.31
N GLU A 189 -24.17 3.06 -2.90
CA GLU A 189 -25.08 3.13 -4.04
C GLU A 189 -24.27 3.18 -5.35
N SER A 190 -23.58 2.10 -5.67
CA SER A 190 -22.66 2.05 -6.82
C SER A 190 -23.32 2.36 -8.18
N ALA A 191 -24.65 2.28 -8.26
CA ALA A 191 -25.39 2.70 -9.46
C ALA A 191 -25.32 4.21 -9.71
N ASN A 192 -24.99 5.00 -8.68
CA ASN A 192 -24.87 6.46 -8.73
C ASN A 192 -23.41 6.92 -8.86
N ASP A 193 -22.45 6.00 -8.96
CA ASP A 193 -21.04 6.35 -9.12
C ASP A 193 -20.80 7.13 -10.42
N ASP A 194 -19.90 8.11 -10.37
CA ASP A 194 -19.45 8.84 -11.55
C ASP A 194 -18.63 7.91 -12.46
N GLU A 195 -19.12 7.63 -13.66
CA GLU A 195 -18.51 6.71 -14.61
C GLU A 195 -17.06 7.10 -14.98
N TRP A 196 -16.78 8.40 -15.10
CA TRP A 196 -15.43 8.87 -15.39
C TRP A 196 -14.50 8.59 -14.20
N ALA A 197 -14.96 8.83 -12.97
CA ALA A 197 -14.18 8.53 -11.77
C ALA A 197 -13.87 7.04 -11.67
N VAL A 198 -14.86 6.16 -11.89
CA VAL A 198 -14.67 4.70 -11.89
C VAL A 198 -13.68 4.27 -12.98
N ARG A 199 -13.76 4.85 -14.19
CA ARG A 199 -12.81 4.60 -15.27
C ARG A 199 -11.39 5.04 -14.88
N MET A 200 -11.23 6.19 -14.24
CA MET A 200 -9.92 6.64 -13.76
C MET A 200 -9.36 5.73 -12.65
N ILE A 201 -10.21 5.21 -11.76
CA ILE A 201 -9.79 4.21 -10.77
C ILE A 201 -9.26 2.94 -11.46
N ALA A 202 -9.92 2.47 -12.53
CA ALA A 202 -9.44 1.33 -13.30
C ALA A 202 -8.08 1.62 -13.97
N ASN A 203 -7.92 2.80 -14.54
CA ASN A 203 -6.66 3.24 -15.14
C ASN A 203 -5.53 3.31 -14.09
N PHE A 204 -5.80 3.85 -12.90
CA PHE A 204 -4.84 3.84 -11.78
C PHE A 204 -4.53 2.43 -11.29
N ALA A 205 -5.46 1.50 -11.33
CA ALA A 205 -5.21 0.10 -10.98
C ALA A 205 -4.22 -0.54 -11.96
N THR A 206 -4.41 -0.36 -13.26
CA THR A 206 -3.48 -0.83 -14.31
C THR A 206 -2.09 -0.22 -14.14
N LEU A 207 -2.00 1.10 -13.94
CA LEU A 207 -0.73 1.78 -13.66
C LEU A 207 -0.05 1.22 -12.41
N MET A 208 -0.79 1.05 -11.31
CA MET A 208 -0.28 0.53 -10.05
C MET A 208 0.27 -0.89 -10.21
N VAL A 209 -0.45 -1.77 -10.90
CA VAL A 209 -0.04 -3.15 -11.17
C VAL A 209 1.27 -3.19 -11.95
N SER A 210 1.37 -2.42 -13.03
CA SER A 210 2.60 -2.30 -13.81
C SER A 210 3.75 -1.74 -12.96
N ALA A 211 3.50 -0.67 -12.21
CA ALA A 211 4.51 0.01 -11.43
C ALA A 211 5.06 -0.84 -10.27
N ARG A 212 4.26 -1.72 -9.67
CA ARG A 212 4.67 -2.60 -8.56
C ARG A 212 5.11 -4.01 -8.98
N SER A 213 5.07 -4.32 -10.28
CA SER A 213 5.56 -5.59 -10.81
C SER A 213 7.01 -5.85 -10.44
N VAL A 214 7.34 -7.10 -10.12
CA VAL A 214 8.69 -7.52 -9.77
C VAL A 214 9.33 -8.27 -10.93
N PHE A 215 10.65 -8.20 -11.04
CA PHE A 215 11.38 -8.96 -12.05
C PHE A 215 11.84 -10.30 -11.48
N GLN A 216 11.58 -11.38 -12.21
CA GLN A 216 12.21 -12.66 -11.89
C GLN A 216 13.73 -12.50 -12.01
N LYS A 217 14.46 -13.12 -11.07
CA LYS A 217 15.91 -13.17 -11.18
C LYS A 217 16.29 -13.92 -12.47
N SER A 218 17.08 -13.28 -13.32
CA SER A 218 17.68 -13.95 -14.48
C SER A 218 19.07 -14.40 -14.10
N GLU A 219 19.44 -15.61 -14.48
CA GLU A 219 20.82 -16.15 -14.30
C GLU A 219 21.83 -15.35 -15.14
N ARG A 220 21.40 -14.72 -16.21
CA ARG A 220 22.20 -13.83 -17.05
C ARG A 220 21.99 -12.39 -16.57
N LYS A 221 23.03 -11.56 -16.61
CA LYS A 221 23.02 -10.12 -16.21
C LYS A 221 21.93 -9.25 -16.89
N SER A 222 20.88 -9.84 -17.43
CA SER A 222 19.74 -9.20 -18.07
C SER A 222 18.63 -8.95 -17.04
N ILE A 223 17.86 -7.88 -17.25
CA ILE A 223 16.62 -7.62 -16.52
C ILE A 223 15.66 -8.78 -16.82
N GLY A 224 15.21 -9.48 -15.79
CA GLY A 224 14.31 -10.63 -15.88
C GLY A 224 12.96 -10.30 -16.52
N VAL A 225 12.06 -11.29 -16.60
CA VAL A 225 10.68 -11.08 -17.04
C VAL A 225 9.89 -10.47 -15.90
N PRO A 226 9.06 -9.44 -16.14
CA PRO A 226 8.19 -8.90 -15.11
C PRO A 226 7.12 -9.93 -14.71
N LEU A 227 6.90 -10.08 -13.41
CA LEU A 227 5.75 -10.76 -12.84
C LEU A 227 4.71 -9.71 -12.48
N THR A 228 3.62 -9.72 -13.20
CA THR A 228 2.51 -8.79 -13.03
C THR A 228 1.33 -9.52 -12.41
N GLU A 229 0.72 -8.90 -11.40
CA GLU A 229 -0.52 -9.42 -10.82
C GLU A 229 -1.73 -9.13 -11.70
N HIS A 230 -2.89 -9.70 -11.34
CA HIS A 230 -4.12 -9.44 -12.06
C HIS A 230 -4.72 -8.07 -11.65
N GLU A 231 -5.10 -7.26 -12.62
CA GLU A 231 -5.59 -5.88 -12.44
C GLU A 231 -6.87 -5.78 -11.62
N ASN A 232 -7.77 -6.77 -11.71
CA ASN A 232 -9.04 -6.78 -11.00
C ASN A 232 -8.86 -6.60 -9.48
N ARG A 233 -7.83 -7.25 -8.89
CA ARG A 233 -7.57 -7.11 -7.46
C ARG A 233 -7.17 -5.69 -7.10
N ALA A 234 -6.31 -5.10 -7.88
CA ALA A 234 -5.87 -3.72 -7.70
C ALA A 234 -7.04 -2.75 -7.86
N PHE A 235 -7.89 -2.98 -8.86
CA PHE A 235 -9.10 -2.20 -9.08
C PHE A 235 -10.02 -2.25 -7.85
N PHE A 236 -10.39 -3.44 -7.39
CA PHE A 236 -11.28 -3.56 -6.23
C PHE A 236 -10.69 -2.96 -4.96
N ALA A 237 -9.37 -3.04 -4.76
CA ALA A 237 -8.72 -2.40 -3.62
C ALA A 237 -8.79 -0.86 -3.70
N LEU A 238 -8.53 -0.28 -4.86
CA LEU A 238 -8.62 1.18 -5.07
C LEU A 238 -10.07 1.67 -5.09
N TYR A 239 -10.99 0.89 -5.64
CA TYR A 239 -12.40 1.22 -5.67
C TYR A 239 -13.00 1.19 -4.25
N GLY A 240 -12.70 0.16 -3.45
CA GLY A 240 -13.08 0.11 -2.04
C GLY A 240 -12.49 1.26 -1.23
N LEU A 241 -11.25 1.69 -1.53
CA LEU A 241 -10.67 2.89 -0.95
C LEU A 241 -11.48 4.15 -1.32
N ALA A 242 -11.85 4.29 -2.60
CA ALA A 242 -12.65 5.42 -3.05
C ALA A 242 -14.02 5.47 -2.35
N GLN A 243 -14.70 4.32 -2.26
CA GLN A 243 -15.97 4.20 -1.53
C GLN A 243 -15.82 4.60 -0.05
N ALA A 244 -14.76 4.13 0.63
CA ALA A 244 -14.49 4.50 2.02
C ALA A 244 -14.26 6.01 2.18
N VAL A 245 -13.53 6.63 1.26
CA VAL A 245 -13.30 8.09 1.26
C VAL A 245 -14.59 8.85 0.97
N ALA A 246 -15.40 8.42 0.02
CA ALA A 246 -16.71 9.01 -0.27
C ALA A 246 -17.62 8.97 0.96
N PHE A 247 -17.67 7.82 1.63
CA PHE A 247 -18.42 7.63 2.87
C PHE A 247 -17.95 8.58 3.99
N LEU A 248 -16.64 8.71 4.20
CA LEU A 248 -16.08 9.68 5.17
C LEU A 248 -16.46 11.15 4.86
N HIS A 249 -16.77 11.44 3.60
CA HIS A 249 -17.29 12.74 3.17
C HIS A 249 -18.83 12.82 3.16
N GLY A 250 -19.52 11.83 3.73
CA GLY A 250 -20.98 11.78 3.86
C GLY A 250 -21.72 11.42 2.57
N ARG A 251 -21.06 10.71 1.63
CA ARG A 251 -21.67 10.27 0.37
C ARG A 251 -21.76 8.75 0.31
N SER A 252 -22.80 8.24 -0.33
CA SER A 252 -23.04 6.82 -0.60
C SER A 252 -22.54 6.36 -1.98
N TYR A 253 -21.91 7.23 -2.76
CA TYR A 253 -21.41 6.99 -4.10
C TYR A 253 -20.08 7.68 -4.37
N VAL A 254 -19.33 7.17 -5.33
CA VAL A 254 -18.00 7.67 -5.71
C VAL A 254 -18.12 8.84 -6.70
N THR A 255 -17.32 9.87 -6.49
CA THR A 255 -17.22 11.06 -7.34
C THR A 255 -15.77 11.30 -7.74
N PRO A 256 -15.45 12.26 -8.62
CA PRO A 256 -14.07 12.61 -8.95
C PRO A 256 -13.21 13.07 -7.74
N GLN A 257 -13.84 13.51 -6.65
CA GLN A 257 -13.10 14.00 -5.46
C GLN A 257 -12.23 12.91 -4.81
N GLU A 258 -12.63 11.65 -4.90
CA GLU A 258 -11.91 10.50 -4.35
C GLU A 258 -10.62 10.20 -5.12
N LEU A 259 -10.52 10.66 -6.38
CA LEU A 259 -9.35 10.41 -7.24
C LEU A 259 -8.06 10.97 -6.64
N LYS A 260 -8.12 12.02 -5.84
CA LYS A 260 -6.94 12.55 -5.14
C LYS A 260 -6.29 11.52 -4.23
N THR A 261 -7.09 10.80 -3.47
CA THR A 261 -6.61 9.75 -2.57
C THR A 261 -6.20 8.50 -3.36
N VAL A 262 -7.00 8.12 -4.37
CA VAL A 262 -6.72 6.97 -5.24
C VAL A 262 -5.39 7.15 -5.98
N ALA A 263 -5.18 8.29 -6.64
CA ALA A 263 -3.95 8.59 -7.37
C ALA A 263 -2.72 8.54 -6.46
N ARG A 264 -2.83 9.14 -5.27
CA ARG A 264 -1.75 9.10 -4.28
C ARG A 264 -1.41 7.68 -3.87
N VAL A 265 -2.40 6.88 -3.50
CA VAL A 265 -2.19 5.50 -3.03
C VAL A 265 -1.68 4.61 -4.16
N ALA A 266 -2.19 4.77 -5.38
CA ALA A 266 -1.71 4.01 -6.53
C ALA A 266 -0.22 4.26 -6.80
N LEU A 267 0.22 5.52 -6.78
CA LEU A 267 1.63 5.89 -6.96
C LEU A 267 2.49 5.46 -5.78
N ASP A 268 2.02 5.64 -4.54
CA ASP A 268 2.75 5.25 -3.32
C ASP A 268 2.91 3.73 -3.19
N SER A 269 2.04 2.95 -3.82
CA SER A 269 2.08 1.48 -3.79
C SER A 269 3.15 0.87 -4.70
N ALA A 270 3.83 1.68 -5.50
CA ALA A 270 5.00 1.28 -6.28
C ALA A 270 6.30 1.39 -5.45
N PRO A 271 7.39 0.68 -5.84
CA PRO A 271 8.73 0.96 -5.30
C PRO A 271 9.08 2.44 -5.39
N VAL A 272 9.77 2.96 -4.37
CA VAL A 272 10.07 4.40 -4.23
C VAL A 272 10.63 4.99 -5.52
N GLU A 273 11.63 4.33 -6.09
CA GLU A 273 12.33 4.81 -7.28
C GLU A 273 11.42 4.91 -8.50
N ARG A 274 10.48 3.99 -8.66
CA ARG A 274 9.52 4.02 -9.76
C ARG A 274 8.42 5.05 -9.53
N SER A 275 7.92 5.12 -8.30
CA SER A 275 6.95 6.14 -7.89
C SER A 275 7.49 7.54 -8.17
N ASP A 276 8.74 7.79 -7.78
CA ASP A 276 9.37 9.09 -7.96
C ASP A 276 9.60 9.41 -9.45
N MET A 277 10.07 8.44 -10.24
CA MET A 277 10.17 8.62 -11.70
C MET A 277 8.82 8.89 -12.36
N LEU A 278 7.77 8.16 -11.98
CA LEU A 278 6.42 8.40 -12.51
C LEU A 278 5.93 9.81 -12.15
N ARG A 279 6.09 10.23 -10.89
CA ARG A 279 5.72 11.58 -10.46
C ARG A 279 6.48 12.66 -11.24
N TYR A 280 7.75 12.42 -11.51
CA TYR A 280 8.54 13.33 -12.32
C TYR A 280 8.00 13.40 -13.76
N LEU A 281 7.76 12.25 -14.42
CA LEU A 281 7.28 12.19 -15.79
C LEU A 281 5.85 12.73 -15.96
N ILE A 282 5.02 12.66 -14.92
CA ILE A 282 3.67 13.25 -14.90
C ILE A 282 3.76 14.79 -14.90
N ASN A 283 4.80 15.36 -14.33
CA ASN A 283 4.98 16.82 -14.23
C ASN A 283 5.96 17.40 -15.26
N ASN A 284 6.66 16.53 -16.01
CA ASN A 284 7.66 16.91 -16.99
C ASN A 284 7.57 15.98 -18.20
N ASP A 285 7.74 16.52 -19.39
CA ASP A 285 7.57 15.76 -20.63
C ASP A 285 8.60 14.64 -20.79
N GLU A 286 9.81 14.83 -20.27
CA GLU A 286 10.91 13.89 -20.38
C GLU A 286 11.85 13.93 -19.16
N MET A 287 12.54 12.82 -18.93
CA MET A 287 13.61 12.69 -17.93
C MET A 287 14.89 12.21 -18.58
N SER A 288 15.97 12.96 -18.41
CA SER A 288 17.30 12.52 -18.82
C SER A 288 18.00 11.69 -17.73
N CYS A 289 18.95 10.85 -18.14
CA CYS A 289 19.75 10.07 -17.21
C CYS A 289 20.54 10.96 -16.24
N ASP A 290 21.07 12.09 -16.73
CA ASP A 290 21.87 13.02 -15.91
C ASP A 290 20.99 13.75 -14.88
N GLN A 291 19.76 14.14 -15.25
CA GLN A 291 18.78 14.71 -14.30
C GLN A 291 18.46 13.71 -13.19
N TYR A 292 18.23 12.45 -13.55
CA TYR A 292 17.93 11.40 -12.56
C TYR A 292 19.12 11.14 -11.63
N ILE A 293 20.36 11.06 -12.18
CA ILE A 293 21.58 10.89 -11.39
C ILE A 293 21.75 12.04 -10.40
N SER A 294 21.57 13.27 -10.86
CA SER A 294 21.74 14.47 -10.04
C SER A 294 20.73 14.55 -8.91
N SER A 295 19.48 14.12 -9.16
CA SER A 295 18.41 14.19 -8.16
C SER A 295 18.48 13.07 -7.11
N VAL A 296 18.88 11.87 -7.51
CA VAL A 296 18.87 10.67 -6.62
C VAL A 296 20.24 10.39 -6.03
N GLY A 297 21.32 10.94 -6.59
CA GLY A 297 22.71 10.68 -6.15
C GLY A 297 23.17 9.25 -6.46
N CYS A 298 22.68 8.63 -7.53
CA CYS A 298 23.03 7.27 -7.90
C CYS A 298 24.09 7.22 -9.02
N SER A 299 24.67 6.03 -9.26
CA SER A 299 25.61 5.83 -10.37
C SER A 299 24.88 5.77 -11.72
N THR A 300 25.58 6.10 -12.81
CA THR A 300 25.09 5.97 -14.19
C THR A 300 24.60 4.55 -14.50
N ALA A 301 25.29 3.53 -14.01
CA ALA A 301 24.89 2.14 -14.19
C ALA A 301 23.52 1.86 -13.53
N THR A 302 23.30 2.36 -12.31
CA THR A 302 22.05 2.26 -11.58
C THR A 302 20.91 2.98 -12.30
N ALA A 303 21.13 4.21 -12.75
CA ALA A 303 20.16 4.99 -13.51
C ALA A 303 19.75 4.27 -14.81
N SER A 304 20.74 3.75 -15.56
CA SER A 304 20.48 3.00 -16.78
C SER A 304 19.68 1.71 -16.56
N ILE A 305 19.91 1.00 -15.45
CA ILE A 305 19.13 -0.17 -15.07
C ILE A 305 17.67 0.24 -14.75
N ARG A 306 17.46 1.29 -13.97
CA ARG A 306 16.14 1.78 -13.58
C ARG A 306 15.33 2.26 -14.79
N PHE A 307 15.95 2.99 -15.72
CA PHE A 307 15.32 3.40 -16.98
C PHE A 307 14.87 2.21 -17.82
N ARG A 308 15.76 1.21 -17.99
CA ARG A 308 15.40 -0.03 -18.68
C ARG A 308 14.27 -0.80 -18.00
N GLN A 309 14.19 -0.76 -16.67
CA GLN A 309 13.08 -1.35 -15.93
C GLN A 309 11.76 -0.63 -16.23
N MET A 310 11.76 0.70 -16.21
CA MET A 310 10.57 1.50 -16.55
C MET A 310 10.06 1.18 -17.96
N ILE A 311 10.96 1.10 -18.93
CA ILE A 311 10.60 0.76 -20.32
C ILE A 311 10.07 -0.68 -20.40
N LYS A 312 10.72 -1.64 -19.74
CA LYS A 312 10.32 -3.05 -19.79
C LYS A 312 8.98 -3.32 -19.10
N LEU A 313 8.59 -2.49 -18.14
CA LEU A 313 7.29 -2.51 -17.49
C LEU A 313 6.20 -1.79 -18.31
N GLY A 314 6.55 -1.19 -19.46
CA GLY A 314 5.63 -0.37 -20.23
C GLY A 314 5.21 0.92 -19.54
N LEU A 315 5.98 1.41 -18.55
CA LEU A 315 5.69 2.64 -17.82
C LEU A 315 6.27 3.87 -18.51
N ALA A 316 7.32 3.68 -19.29
CA ALA A 316 8.01 4.74 -20.02
C ALA A 316 8.44 4.28 -21.42
N GLU A 317 8.64 5.23 -22.29
CA GLU A 317 9.20 5.05 -23.64
C GLU A 317 10.55 5.72 -23.77
N LYS A 318 11.37 5.15 -24.64
CA LYS A 318 12.68 5.69 -24.94
C LYS A 318 12.57 6.82 -25.96
N ILE A 319 13.14 7.97 -25.65
CA ILE A 319 13.32 9.06 -26.62
C ILE A 319 14.78 9.07 -27.08
N THR A 320 14.99 8.99 -28.39
CA THR A 320 16.32 9.15 -29.00
C THR A 320 16.39 10.52 -29.63
N LYS A 321 17.23 11.42 -29.09
CA LYS A 321 17.47 12.74 -29.72
C LYS A 321 18.46 12.59 -30.87
N PRO A 322 18.19 13.15 -32.06
CA PRO A 322 19.14 13.13 -33.17
C PRO A 322 20.44 13.84 -32.76
N GLY A 323 21.58 13.25 -33.10
CA GLY A 323 22.91 13.83 -32.85
C GLY A 323 23.56 13.45 -31.50
N THR A 324 22.94 12.66 -30.67
CA THR A 324 23.59 12.14 -29.45
C THR A 324 24.37 10.86 -29.76
N THR A 325 25.67 10.92 -29.72
CA THR A 325 26.60 9.78 -29.86
C THR A 325 26.79 8.96 -28.60
N LYS A 326 26.13 9.37 -27.47
CA LYS A 326 26.27 8.71 -26.18
C LYS A 326 25.15 7.68 -25.97
N PRO A 327 25.40 6.58 -25.21
CA PRO A 327 24.41 5.55 -24.92
C PRO A 327 23.27 6.03 -23.99
N TYR A 328 23.23 7.31 -23.66
CA TYR A 328 22.23 7.92 -22.78
C TYR A 328 21.03 8.35 -23.60
N TYR A 329 19.89 7.84 -23.24
CA TYR A 329 18.60 8.22 -23.80
C TYR A 329 17.72 8.83 -22.73
N ASN A 330 16.81 9.69 -23.14
CA ASN A 330 15.76 10.19 -22.28
C ASN A 330 14.59 9.20 -22.27
N ILE A 331 13.78 9.28 -21.25
CA ILE A 331 12.51 8.56 -21.17
C ILE A 331 11.37 9.57 -21.04
N THR A 332 10.23 9.20 -21.59
CA THR A 332 8.93 9.88 -21.41
C THR A 332 7.92 8.89 -20.87
N LEU A 333 6.79 9.36 -20.40
CA LEU A 333 5.68 8.51 -19.99
C LEU A 333 5.19 7.67 -21.19
N HIS A 334 4.90 6.38 -20.97
CA HIS A 334 4.36 5.51 -22.02
C HIS A 334 3.00 6.01 -22.50
N HIS A 335 2.72 5.89 -23.80
CA HIS A 335 1.48 6.41 -24.40
C HIS A 335 0.22 5.85 -23.76
N ASP A 336 0.22 4.61 -23.25
CA ASP A 336 -0.92 4.01 -22.54
C ASP A 336 -1.30 4.76 -21.26
N TYR A 337 -0.41 5.59 -20.71
CA TYR A 337 -0.62 6.35 -19.47
C TYR A 337 -0.77 7.86 -19.69
N THR A 338 -0.85 8.33 -20.94
CA THR A 338 -1.01 9.77 -21.25
C THR A 338 -2.33 10.35 -20.73
N TRP A 339 -3.33 9.52 -20.45
CA TRP A 339 -4.57 9.92 -19.81
C TRP A 339 -4.35 10.63 -18.45
N ILE A 340 -3.22 10.34 -17.76
CA ILE A 340 -2.88 10.99 -16.48
C ILE A 340 -2.50 12.46 -16.65
N LEU A 341 -2.14 12.88 -17.86
CA LEU A 341 -1.76 14.25 -18.20
C LEU A 341 -2.97 15.13 -18.55
N GLU A 342 -4.19 14.56 -18.63
CA GLU A 342 -5.40 15.33 -18.91
C GLU A 342 -5.63 16.43 -17.85
N ASP A 343 -5.96 17.63 -18.29
CA ASP A 343 -6.17 18.79 -17.41
C ASP A 343 -7.22 18.52 -16.33
N ARG A 344 -8.28 17.78 -16.69
CA ARG A 344 -9.33 17.38 -15.73
C ARG A 344 -8.79 16.57 -14.57
N LEU A 345 -7.73 15.76 -14.79
CA LEU A 345 -7.15 14.91 -13.76
C LEU A 345 -6.06 15.61 -12.94
N ARG A 346 -5.37 16.61 -13.51
CA ARG A 346 -4.25 17.31 -12.86
C ARG A 346 -4.55 17.82 -11.46
N GLN A 347 -5.76 18.33 -11.23
CA GLN A 347 -6.19 18.85 -9.92
C GLN A 347 -6.23 17.78 -8.81
N PHE A 348 -6.30 16.50 -9.19
CA PHE A 348 -6.36 15.38 -8.26
C PHE A 348 -4.99 14.70 -8.06
N LEU A 349 -4.01 15.04 -8.87
CA LEU A 349 -2.68 14.45 -8.74
C LEU A 349 -1.94 15.05 -7.53
N PRO A 350 -1.15 14.24 -6.83
CA PRO A 350 -0.31 14.76 -5.76
C PRO A 350 0.72 15.75 -6.34
N PRO A 351 0.96 16.88 -5.64
CA PRO A 351 1.93 17.86 -6.10
C PRO A 351 3.33 17.26 -6.25
N SER A 352 4.12 17.83 -7.16
CA SER A 352 5.47 17.38 -7.52
C SER A 352 6.55 17.67 -6.46
N GLU A 353 6.19 17.89 -5.20
CA GLU A 353 7.09 18.35 -4.11
C GLU A 353 8.26 17.41 -3.76
N ILE A 354 8.63 16.47 -4.63
CA ILE A 354 9.64 15.45 -4.32
C ILE A 354 10.99 15.70 -5.03
N TRP A 355 11.09 16.71 -5.91
CA TRP A 355 12.35 17.00 -6.64
C TRP A 355 12.90 18.39 -6.34
#